data_a66062c51206b26a72fa6a5491dd7345
#
_entry.id   a66062c51206b26a72fa6a5491dd7345
#
_cell.length_a   1.000
_cell.length_b   1.000
_cell.length_c   1.000
_cell.angle_alpha   90.00
_cell.angle_beta   90.00
_cell.angle_gamma   90.00
#
_symmetry.space_group_name_H-M   'P 1'
#
loop_
_entity.id
_entity.type
_entity.pdbx_description
1 polymer ?
#
loop_
_entity_poly.entity_id
_entity_poly.type
_entity_poly.pdbx_seq_one_letter_code
_entity_poly.pdbx_strand_id
1 'polypeptide(L)'
;MDITYKKVGDYYYPELELPKKYKDFRLDKYGRLRLNYLKENKHIQYEIMKCEDTLIDHLKEVQELANKRYNQLMEEYKKRENITEELKQKDQMKWVGLMNNISKCVDEIVLKECIYND
;
A
#
# COMPACT_ATOMS: atom_id res chain seq x y z
N MET A 1 19.33 -26.16 10.90
CA MET A 1 17.88 -26.03 10.80
C MET A 1 17.50 -25.30 9.54
N ASP A 2 16.57 -25.85 8.83
CA ASP A 2 16.12 -25.21 7.62
C ASP A 2 15.22 -24.04 7.94
N ILE A 3 15.52 -22.91 7.31
CA ILE A 3 14.63 -21.78 7.40
C ILE A 3 13.45 -22.08 6.51
N THR A 4 12.29 -22.22 7.12
CA THR A 4 11.09 -22.52 6.37
C THR A 4 10.49 -21.22 5.87
N TYR A 5 10.20 -21.16 4.58
CA TYR A 5 9.56 -20.02 3.97
C TYR A 5 8.16 -20.39 3.56
N LYS A 6 7.21 -19.55 3.88
CA LYS A 6 5.86 -19.68 3.36
C LYS A 6 5.77 -18.91 2.06
N LYS A 7 5.26 -19.58 1.05
CA LYS A 7 4.98 -18.91 -0.20
C LYS A 7 3.65 -18.18 -0.08
N VAL A 8 3.69 -16.87 -0.23
CA VAL A 8 2.49 -16.04 -0.22
C VAL A 8 2.44 -15.34 -1.58
N GLY A 9 1.62 -15.87 -2.50
CA GLY A 9 1.67 -15.43 -3.88
C GLY A 9 3.03 -15.72 -4.47
N ASP A 10 3.70 -14.71 -4.99
CA ASP A 10 5.03 -14.83 -5.58
C ASP A 10 6.15 -14.52 -4.59
N TYR A 11 5.81 -14.36 -3.31
CA TYR A 11 6.79 -13.97 -2.30
C TYR A 11 7.02 -15.09 -1.30
N TYR A 12 8.29 -15.21 -0.91
CA TYR A 12 8.68 -16.11 0.17
C TYR A 12 9.02 -15.27 1.38
N TYR A 13 8.32 -15.52 2.47
CA TYR A 13 8.62 -14.85 3.74
C TYR A 13 9.28 -15.84 4.68
N PRO A 14 10.33 -15.43 5.41
CA PRO A 14 10.79 -16.28 6.48
C PRO A 14 9.63 -16.51 7.44
N GLU A 15 9.49 -17.74 7.92
CA GLU A 15 8.43 -18.04 8.86
C GLU A 15 8.70 -17.33 10.17
N LEU A 16 8.11 -16.16 10.30
CA LEU A 16 8.11 -15.41 11.54
C LEU A 16 6.81 -15.73 12.26
N GLU A 17 6.93 -16.07 13.53
CA GLU A 17 5.74 -16.21 14.34
C GLU A 17 5.16 -14.84 14.57
N LEU A 18 4.04 -14.57 13.93
CA LEU A 18 3.33 -13.32 14.14
C LEU A 18 2.66 -13.34 15.50
N PRO A 19 2.74 -12.25 16.27
CA PRO A 19 1.95 -12.14 17.48
C PRO A 19 0.47 -12.40 17.20
N LYS A 20 -0.26 -12.92 18.16
CA LYS A 20 -1.66 -13.26 17.98
C LYS A 20 -2.50 -12.09 17.49
N LYS A 21 -2.17 -10.87 17.90
CA LYS A 21 -2.90 -9.66 17.50
C LYS A 21 -2.80 -9.38 15.99
N TYR A 22 -1.81 -9.98 15.31
CA TYR A 22 -1.62 -9.78 13.87
C TYR A 22 -2.02 -11.00 13.05
N LYS A 23 -2.65 -11.99 13.66
CA LYS A 23 -2.96 -13.24 12.99
C LYS A 23 -3.80 -13.04 11.73
N ASP A 24 -4.67 -12.04 11.74
CA ASP A 24 -5.53 -11.71 10.61
C ASP A 24 -4.99 -10.57 9.76
N PHE A 25 -3.81 -10.07 10.10
CA PHE A 25 -3.21 -8.96 9.37
C PHE A 25 -2.64 -9.44 8.04
N ARG A 26 -2.96 -8.71 6.99
CA ARG A 26 -2.42 -8.98 5.65
C ARG A 26 -1.84 -7.71 5.08
N LEU A 27 -0.67 -7.84 4.45
CA LEU A 27 -0.06 -6.74 3.74
C LEU A 27 -0.76 -6.54 2.40
N ASP A 28 -1.21 -5.33 2.15
CA ASP A 28 -1.70 -4.98 0.83
C ASP A 28 -0.56 -4.43 -0.03
N LYS A 29 -0.90 -3.87 -1.19
CA LYS A 29 0.06 -3.29 -2.11
C LYS A 29 0.99 -2.28 -1.41
N TYR A 30 0.41 -1.35 -0.66
CA TYR A 30 1.17 -0.28 -0.02
C TYR A 30 2.05 -0.80 1.11
N GLY A 31 1.54 -1.72 1.90
CA GLY A 31 2.34 -2.33 2.96
C GLY A 31 3.55 -3.06 2.43
N ARG A 32 3.37 -3.81 1.35
CA ARG A 32 4.48 -4.53 0.71
C ARG A 32 5.51 -3.59 0.10
N LEU A 33 5.06 -2.52 -0.54
CA LEU A 33 5.97 -1.53 -1.11
C LEU A 33 6.81 -0.85 -0.03
N ARG A 34 6.18 -0.50 1.09
CA ARG A 34 6.92 0.10 2.21
C ARG A 34 7.92 -0.88 2.80
N LEU A 35 7.53 -2.14 2.95
CA LEU A 35 8.43 -3.18 3.44
C LEU A 35 9.66 -3.30 2.55
N ASN A 36 9.47 -3.37 1.24
CA ASN A 36 10.58 -3.47 0.29
C ASN A 36 11.46 -2.23 0.34
N TYR A 37 10.85 -1.06 0.42
CA TYR A 37 11.57 0.20 0.55
C TYR A 37 12.47 0.21 1.78
N LEU A 38 11.94 -0.21 2.93
CA LEU A 38 12.71 -0.27 4.16
C LEU A 38 13.88 -1.25 4.04
N LYS A 39 13.65 -2.41 3.44
CA LYS A 39 14.70 -3.40 3.25
C LYS A 39 15.83 -2.89 2.37
N GLU A 40 15.49 -2.18 1.31
CA GLU A 40 16.47 -1.74 0.31
C GLU A 40 17.16 -0.44 0.69
N ASN A 41 16.41 0.51 1.25
CA ASN A 41 16.90 1.86 1.46
C ASN A 41 17.06 2.25 2.93
N LYS A 42 16.37 1.59 3.83
CA LYS A 42 16.41 1.87 5.27
C LYS A 42 16.67 0.60 6.06
N HIS A 43 17.68 -0.13 5.63
CA HIS A 43 18.00 -1.44 6.17
C HIS A 43 18.21 -1.43 7.69
N ILE A 44 18.88 -0.41 8.21
CA ILE A 44 19.14 -0.30 9.64
C ILE A 44 17.83 -0.15 10.41
N GLN A 45 16.95 0.73 9.95
CA GLN A 45 15.63 0.91 10.58
C GLN A 45 14.79 -0.37 10.48
N TYR A 46 14.86 -1.05 9.34
CA TYR A 46 14.18 -2.31 9.16
C TYR A 46 14.61 -3.33 10.20
N GLU A 47 15.90 -3.48 10.38
CA GLU A 47 16.44 -4.44 11.36
C GLU A 47 16.05 -4.06 12.80
N ILE A 48 16.09 -2.78 13.15
CA ILE A 48 15.70 -2.31 14.47
C ILE A 48 14.22 -2.61 14.73
N MET A 49 13.35 -2.28 13.80
CA MET A 49 11.92 -2.54 13.95
C MET A 49 11.60 -4.03 14.03
N LYS A 50 12.35 -4.83 13.30
CA LYS A 50 12.20 -6.28 13.32
C LYS A 50 12.58 -6.83 14.70
N CYS A 51 13.68 -6.34 15.28
CA CYS A 51 14.13 -6.75 16.61
C CYS A 51 13.18 -6.29 17.71
N GLU A 52 12.55 -5.13 17.54
CA GLU A 52 11.65 -4.57 18.54
C GLU A 52 10.21 -5.03 18.37
N ASP A 53 9.93 -5.85 17.36
CA ASP A 53 8.57 -6.30 17.00
C ASP A 53 7.61 -5.17 16.67
N THR A 54 8.15 -4.06 16.17
CA THR A 54 7.34 -2.89 15.78
C THR A 54 7.12 -2.79 14.28
N LEU A 55 7.76 -3.69 13.52
CA LEU A 55 7.69 -3.62 12.04
C LEU A 55 6.26 -3.75 11.52
N ILE A 56 5.51 -4.71 12.02
CA ILE A 56 4.15 -4.95 11.56
C ILE A 56 3.23 -3.78 11.93
N ASP A 57 3.39 -3.23 13.13
CA ASP A 57 2.65 -2.03 13.53
C ASP A 57 2.92 -0.87 12.59
N HIS A 58 4.18 -0.67 12.23
CA HIS A 58 4.58 0.38 11.30
C HIS A 58 3.96 0.16 9.92
N LEU A 59 4.05 -1.05 9.39
CA LEU A 59 3.49 -1.37 8.08
C LEU A 59 1.98 -1.22 8.05
N LYS A 60 1.30 -1.63 9.09
CA LYS A 60 -0.14 -1.47 9.23
C LYS A 60 -0.53 0.00 9.22
N GLU A 61 0.18 0.82 9.99
CA GLU A 61 -0.06 2.25 10.06
C GLU A 61 0.14 2.92 8.70
N VAL A 62 1.25 2.62 8.03
CA VAL A 62 1.54 3.16 6.70
C VAL A 62 0.48 2.76 5.70
N GLN A 63 0.09 1.49 5.71
CA GLN A 63 -0.93 0.94 4.83
C GLN A 63 -2.28 1.64 5.00
N GLU A 64 -2.69 1.85 6.24
CA GLU A 64 -3.94 2.55 6.54
C GLU A 64 -3.90 4.01 6.10
N LEU A 65 -2.80 4.69 6.37
CA LEU A 65 -2.61 6.08 5.93
C LEU A 65 -2.63 6.18 4.41
N ALA A 66 -1.93 5.28 3.74
CA ALA A 66 -1.88 5.28 2.28
C ALA A 66 -3.27 5.06 1.67
N ASN A 67 -4.03 4.12 2.18
CA ASN A 67 -5.36 3.84 1.69
C ASN A 67 -6.31 5.02 1.94
N LYS A 68 -6.22 5.62 3.11
CA LYS A 68 -7.02 6.80 3.45
C LYS A 68 -6.70 7.96 2.51
N ARG A 69 -5.42 8.22 2.29
CA ARG A 69 -4.98 9.28 1.40
C ARG A 69 -5.41 9.03 -0.04
N TYR A 70 -5.30 7.79 -0.48
CA TYR A 70 -5.75 7.38 -1.81
C TYR A 70 -7.24 7.71 -2.01
N ASN A 71 -8.07 7.32 -1.07
CA ASN A 71 -9.51 7.57 -1.16
C ASN A 71 -9.83 9.06 -1.15
N GLN A 72 -9.15 9.84 -0.30
CA GLN A 72 -9.33 11.29 -0.26
C GLN A 72 -8.99 11.94 -1.59
N LEU A 73 -7.84 11.59 -2.15
CA LEU A 73 -7.38 12.15 -3.41
C LEU A 73 -8.29 11.73 -4.57
N MET A 74 -8.76 10.48 -4.57
CA MET A 74 -9.69 10.03 -5.61
C MET A 74 -10.97 10.87 -5.59
N GLU A 75 -11.53 11.14 -4.42
CA GLU A 75 -12.73 11.97 -4.31
C GLU A 75 -12.49 13.40 -4.80
N GLU A 76 -11.34 13.98 -4.42
CA GLU A 76 -10.98 15.33 -4.85
C GLU A 76 -10.83 15.42 -6.36
N TYR A 77 -10.12 14.47 -6.97
CA TYR A 77 -9.91 14.45 -8.41
C TYR A 77 -11.19 14.19 -9.18
N LYS A 78 -12.06 13.32 -8.68
CA LYS A 78 -13.36 13.09 -9.31
C LYS A 78 -14.19 14.36 -9.38
N LYS A 79 -14.19 15.13 -8.30
CA LYS A 79 -14.92 16.41 -8.27
C LYS A 79 -14.30 17.43 -9.23
N ARG A 80 -12.98 17.50 -9.25
CA ARG A 80 -12.25 18.45 -10.09
C ARG A 80 -12.46 18.15 -11.57
N GLU A 81 -12.46 16.88 -11.93
CA GLU A 81 -12.60 16.45 -13.33
C GLU A 81 -14.05 16.21 -13.74
N ASN A 82 -15.00 16.45 -12.85
CA ASN A 82 -16.43 16.21 -13.09
C ASN A 82 -16.74 14.78 -13.54
N ILE A 83 -16.06 13.82 -12.92
CA ILE A 83 -16.30 12.41 -13.22
C ILE A 83 -17.49 11.93 -12.39
N THR A 84 -18.61 11.68 -13.05
CA THR A 84 -19.85 11.32 -12.39
C THR A 84 -20.41 10.00 -12.91
N GLU A 85 -21.41 9.48 -12.20
CA GLU A 85 -22.12 8.30 -12.66
C GLU A 85 -22.85 8.55 -13.97
N GLU A 86 -23.28 9.79 -14.20
CA GLU A 86 -23.91 10.18 -15.47
C GLU A 86 -22.93 10.00 -16.64
N LEU A 87 -21.68 10.42 -16.45
CA LEU A 87 -20.65 10.24 -17.48
C LEU A 87 -20.42 8.75 -17.75
N LYS A 88 -20.41 7.93 -16.71
CA LYS A 88 -20.26 6.49 -16.84
C LYS A 88 -21.37 5.89 -17.70
N GLN A 89 -22.59 6.36 -17.52
CA GLN A 89 -23.75 5.89 -18.29
C GLN A 89 -23.73 6.40 -19.74
N LYS A 90 -23.32 7.64 -19.93
CA LYS A 90 -23.31 8.26 -21.25
C LYS A 90 -22.14 7.79 -22.12
N ASP A 91 -20.95 7.71 -21.54
CA ASP A 91 -19.74 7.32 -22.25
C ASP A 91 -18.83 6.53 -21.33
N GLN A 92 -19.05 5.25 -21.30
CA GLN A 92 -18.32 4.34 -20.41
C GLN A 92 -16.83 4.33 -20.73
N MET A 93 -16.46 4.36 -22.00
CA MET A 93 -15.06 4.33 -22.41
C MET A 93 -14.30 5.57 -21.91
N LYS A 94 -14.91 6.72 -22.03
CA LYS A 94 -14.34 7.97 -21.54
C LYS A 94 -14.21 7.95 -20.03
N TRP A 95 -15.25 7.47 -19.35
CA TRP A 95 -15.24 7.33 -17.89
C TRP A 95 -14.08 6.42 -17.42
N VAL A 96 -13.91 5.27 -18.06
CA VAL A 96 -12.83 4.33 -17.72
C VAL A 96 -11.46 4.99 -17.94
N GLY A 97 -11.28 5.68 -19.06
CA GLY A 97 -10.03 6.36 -19.35
C GLY A 97 -9.68 7.42 -18.31
N LEU A 98 -10.65 8.24 -17.93
CA LEU A 98 -10.46 9.28 -16.92
C LEU A 98 -10.17 8.67 -15.54
N MET A 99 -10.91 7.63 -15.17
CA MET A 99 -10.68 6.95 -13.90
C MET A 99 -9.29 6.33 -13.83
N ASN A 100 -8.83 5.71 -14.92
CA ASN A 100 -7.49 5.14 -14.96
C ASN A 100 -6.41 6.20 -14.84
N ASN A 101 -6.57 7.34 -15.51
CA ASN A 101 -5.61 8.44 -15.40
C ASN A 101 -5.54 9.00 -14.00
N ILE A 102 -6.70 9.21 -13.38
CA ILE A 102 -6.77 9.71 -12.00
C ILE A 102 -6.15 8.71 -11.04
N SER A 103 -6.46 7.43 -11.20
CA SER A 103 -5.92 6.38 -10.35
C SER A 103 -4.40 6.36 -10.40
N LYS A 104 -3.81 6.50 -11.59
CA LYS A 104 -2.35 6.56 -11.74
C LYS A 104 -1.75 7.78 -11.05
N CYS A 105 -2.35 8.95 -11.24
CA CYS A 105 -1.87 10.18 -10.60
C CYS A 105 -1.94 10.10 -9.08
N VAL A 106 -3.06 9.62 -8.57
CA VAL A 106 -3.26 9.48 -7.13
C VAL A 106 -2.28 8.45 -6.56
N ASP A 107 -2.11 7.34 -7.24
CA ASP A 107 -1.19 6.29 -6.81
C ASP A 107 0.25 6.83 -6.71
N GLU A 108 0.70 7.59 -7.70
CA GLU A 108 2.02 8.22 -7.67
C GLU A 108 2.18 9.17 -6.48
N ILE A 109 1.15 9.97 -6.20
CA ILE A 109 1.17 10.90 -5.07
C ILE A 109 1.26 10.14 -3.74
N VAL A 110 0.43 9.10 -3.59
CA VAL A 110 0.42 8.28 -2.38
C VAL A 110 1.76 7.58 -2.17
N LEU A 111 2.34 7.01 -3.22
CA LEU A 111 3.65 6.38 -3.13
C LEU A 111 4.71 7.36 -2.66
N LYS A 112 4.69 8.57 -3.20
CA LYS A 112 5.65 9.60 -2.86
C LYS A 112 5.47 10.09 -1.42
N GLU A 113 4.23 10.32 -0.99
CA GLU A 113 3.93 10.89 0.31
C GLU A 113 4.01 9.88 1.46
N CYS A 114 3.56 8.65 1.21
CA CYS A 114 3.37 7.68 2.28
C CYS A 114 4.35 6.52 2.26
N ILE A 115 4.81 6.11 1.09
CA ILE A 115 5.61 4.90 0.94
C ILE A 115 7.11 5.22 0.89
N TYR A 116 7.50 6.16 0.04
CA TYR A 116 8.90 6.49 -0.20
C TYR A 116 9.39 7.74 0.51
N ASN A 117 8.70 8.13 1.57
CA ASN A 117 9.18 9.24 2.37
C ASN A 117 10.11 8.75 3.49
N ASP A 118 10.89 9.64 4.02
CA ASP A 118 11.80 9.35 5.13
C ASP A 118 11.11 9.42 6.49
#